data_06e412252f538d117d7da71ddf62084b
#
_entry.id   06e412252f538d117d7da71ddf62084b
#
_cell.length_a   1.000
_cell.length_b   1.000
_cell.length_c   1.000
_cell.angle_alpha   90.00
_cell.angle_beta   90.00
_cell.angle_gamma   90.00
#
_symmetry.space_group_name_H-M   'P 1'
#
loop_
_entity.id
_entity.type
_entity.pdbx_description
1 polymer ?
#
loop_
_entity_poly.entity_id
_entity_poly.type
_entity_poly.pdbx_seq_one_letter_code
_entity_poly.pdbx_strand_id
1 'polypeptide(L)'
;MRVTVIGTGYVGVVTGVCLSYLGHRVTCVDVDTGKIARLRRGELPIYEPGLSELMKLAAERGGIEFTTEFGPSVAGCDVVFIAVGTPPLPSGEANLVYLEAAARGIGAALDSSRRRVVVNKSTVPVGSGNLVEALIREGVRDASIRFSVASNPEFLREGCALADSLYPERIVLGAEEDDTLDILRELYRPLIEQRFDPPPFLPRPSGLCHVPVVETSLTSAETIKYAANAFLAMKIGFANEIANICERVGADGTQVLTGIGLDSRIGPKFLNAGIGWGGSCFGKDVQSLLHTASEYGYQARLLEATLAVNHAQRQLVIQKLQEKLFILKGRTIALLGLSFKPGTDDLRDAPSLQIAERLLQMGARVNVYDPIAMEVCKQQHPALKLSFCRSALDAVTAVHAVVLITEWEEFRNLDLTEVAARAARPILIDGRNFFSPEEAFRAGLDYSGIGRATLGAAKELTGQSRTPTLSPADADLTVA
;
A
#
# COMPACT_ATOMS: atom_id res chain seq x y z
N MET A 1 -28.26 2.06 7.62
CA MET A 1 -28.55 2.25 6.20
C MET A 1 -28.34 0.94 5.45
N ARG A 2 -28.90 0.80 4.24
CA ARG A 2 -28.60 -0.30 3.31
C ARG A 2 -27.57 0.19 2.32
N VAL A 3 -26.47 -0.54 2.22
CA VAL A 3 -25.31 -0.16 1.41
C VAL A 3 -24.99 -1.27 0.44
N THR A 4 -24.74 -0.93 -0.81
CA THR A 4 -24.19 -1.85 -1.80
C THR A 4 -22.75 -1.46 -2.12
N VAL A 5 -21.85 -2.41 -2.11
CA VAL A 5 -20.44 -2.21 -2.50
C VAL A 5 -20.17 -3.02 -3.77
N ILE A 6 -19.89 -2.33 -4.86
CA ILE A 6 -19.59 -2.93 -6.17
C ILE A 6 -18.09 -3.11 -6.31
N GLY A 7 -17.67 -4.37 -6.48
CA GLY A 7 -16.29 -4.80 -6.48
C GLY A 7 -15.87 -5.37 -5.12
N THR A 8 -15.36 -6.60 -5.11
CA THR A 8 -14.86 -7.29 -3.92
C THR A 8 -13.33 -7.47 -3.99
N GLY A 9 -12.64 -6.46 -4.51
CA GLY A 9 -11.20 -6.31 -4.37
C GLY A 9 -10.84 -5.86 -2.95
N TYR A 10 -9.58 -5.50 -2.75
CA TYR A 10 -9.04 -5.11 -1.44
C TYR A 10 -9.91 -4.02 -0.77
N VAL A 11 -10.09 -2.89 -1.45
CA VAL A 11 -10.88 -1.75 -0.95
C VAL A 11 -12.32 -2.12 -0.69
N GLY A 12 -12.95 -2.86 -1.62
CA GLY A 12 -14.38 -3.18 -1.52
C GLY A 12 -14.70 -4.13 -0.38
N VAL A 13 -13.90 -5.20 -0.18
CA VAL A 13 -14.11 -6.15 0.93
C VAL A 13 -13.88 -5.47 2.27
N VAL A 14 -12.78 -4.72 2.42
CA VAL A 14 -12.49 -3.99 3.66
C VAL A 14 -13.60 -2.98 3.98
N THR A 15 -14.01 -2.17 2.98
CA THR A 15 -15.09 -1.20 3.15
C THR A 15 -16.41 -1.87 3.55
N GLY A 16 -16.78 -2.96 2.85
CA GLY A 16 -18.03 -3.68 3.11
C GLY A 16 -18.07 -4.29 4.52
N VAL A 17 -16.99 -4.95 4.92
CA VAL A 17 -16.87 -5.57 6.24
C VAL A 17 -16.90 -4.51 7.35
N CYS A 18 -16.15 -3.41 7.21
CA CYS A 18 -16.12 -2.35 8.21
C CYS A 18 -17.47 -1.63 8.33
N LEU A 19 -18.13 -1.27 7.23
CA LEU A 19 -19.47 -0.67 7.28
C LEU A 19 -20.51 -1.59 7.90
N SER A 20 -20.42 -2.90 7.61
CA SER A 20 -21.29 -3.89 8.24
C SER A 20 -21.04 -3.99 9.74
N TYR A 21 -19.78 -3.99 10.16
CA TYR A 21 -19.40 -4.00 11.58
C TYR A 21 -19.95 -2.78 12.34
N LEU A 22 -20.00 -1.63 11.66
CA LEU A 22 -20.56 -0.37 12.18
C LEU A 22 -22.10 -0.35 12.23
N GLY A 23 -22.78 -1.45 11.85
CA GLY A 23 -24.23 -1.59 11.99
C GLY A 23 -25.03 -1.28 10.72
N HIS A 24 -24.40 -1.13 9.56
CA HIS A 24 -25.07 -1.02 8.28
C HIS A 24 -25.40 -2.40 7.72
N ARG A 25 -26.45 -2.49 6.90
CA ARG A 25 -26.74 -3.68 6.08
C ARG A 25 -26.01 -3.56 4.76
N VAL A 26 -25.02 -4.40 4.54
CA VAL A 26 -24.11 -4.30 3.40
C VAL A 26 -24.26 -5.48 2.46
N THR A 27 -24.46 -5.22 1.18
CA THR A 27 -24.41 -6.22 0.10
C THR A 27 -23.17 -5.93 -0.75
N CYS A 28 -22.20 -6.84 -0.74
CA CYS A 28 -21.01 -6.77 -1.59
C CYS A 28 -21.27 -7.55 -2.89
N VAL A 29 -21.08 -6.89 -4.01
CA VAL A 29 -21.36 -7.43 -5.36
C VAL A 29 -20.08 -7.54 -6.16
N ASP A 30 -19.86 -8.69 -6.81
CA ASP A 30 -18.77 -8.88 -7.78
C ASP A 30 -19.26 -9.77 -8.93
N VAL A 31 -18.68 -9.58 -10.10
CA VAL A 31 -18.96 -10.41 -11.28
C VAL A 31 -18.29 -11.78 -11.22
N ASP A 32 -17.25 -11.93 -10.42
CA ASP A 32 -16.50 -13.18 -10.22
C ASP A 32 -17.26 -14.13 -9.28
N THR A 33 -17.92 -15.13 -9.87
CA THR A 33 -18.68 -16.16 -9.13
C THR A 33 -17.81 -16.97 -8.19
N GLY A 34 -16.55 -17.25 -8.57
CA GLY A 34 -15.61 -18.01 -7.74
C GLY A 34 -15.21 -17.23 -6.49
N LYS A 35 -14.91 -15.93 -6.65
CA LYS A 35 -14.61 -15.03 -5.55
C LYS A 35 -15.79 -14.89 -4.58
N ILE A 36 -17.02 -14.70 -5.11
CA ILE A 36 -18.23 -14.63 -4.29
C ILE A 36 -18.48 -15.95 -3.56
N ALA A 37 -18.28 -17.10 -4.21
CA ALA A 37 -18.41 -18.41 -3.54
C ALA A 37 -17.42 -18.58 -2.38
N ARG A 38 -16.18 -18.11 -2.52
CA ARG A 38 -15.18 -18.11 -1.44
C ARG A 38 -15.60 -17.20 -0.29
N LEU A 39 -15.98 -15.97 -0.57
CA LEU A 39 -16.45 -14.99 0.43
C LEU A 39 -17.66 -15.49 1.22
N ARG A 40 -18.63 -16.15 0.55
CA ARG A 40 -19.78 -16.79 1.22
C ARG A 40 -19.39 -17.92 2.19
N ARG A 41 -18.25 -18.60 1.96
CA ARG A 41 -17.68 -19.58 2.88
C ARG A 41 -16.81 -18.97 3.98
N GLY A 42 -16.65 -17.64 3.99
CA GLY A 42 -15.78 -16.95 4.94
C GLY A 42 -14.29 -16.95 4.52
N GLU A 43 -13.99 -17.32 3.27
CA GLU A 43 -12.64 -17.32 2.72
C GLU A 43 -12.33 -16.00 2.03
N LEU A 44 -11.36 -15.25 2.56
CA LEU A 44 -10.95 -13.97 1.97
C LEU A 44 -10.12 -14.17 0.70
N PRO A 45 -10.34 -13.36 -0.34
CA PRO A 45 -9.50 -13.36 -1.55
C PRO A 45 -8.22 -12.52 -1.41
N ILE A 46 -7.99 -11.90 -0.26
CA ILE A 46 -6.90 -11.00 0.06
C ILE A 46 -6.31 -11.34 1.42
N TYR A 47 -5.05 -11.03 1.62
CA TYR A 47 -4.42 -11.09 2.94
C TYR A 47 -4.50 -9.71 3.62
N GLU A 48 -5.19 -9.65 4.76
CA GLU A 48 -5.24 -8.49 5.66
C GLU A 48 -5.40 -8.96 7.09
N PRO A 49 -4.48 -8.62 8.00
CA PRO A 49 -4.55 -9.03 9.39
C PRO A 49 -5.88 -8.63 10.06
N GLY A 50 -6.54 -9.59 10.74
CA GLY A 50 -7.78 -9.36 11.47
C GLY A 50 -9.05 -9.26 10.62
N LEU A 51 -8.96 -9.22 9.28
CA LEU A 51 -10.15 -9.06 8.43
C LEU A 51 -11.08 -10.28 8.48
N SER A 52 -10.53 -11.48 8.60
CA SER A 52 -11.32 -12.71 8.75
C SER A 52 -12.15 -12.70 10.03
N GLU A 53 -11.53 -12.26 11.13
CA GLU A 53 -12.18 -12.12 12.44
C GLU A 53 -13.28 -11.06 12.40
N LEU A 54 -12.99 -9.89 11.80
CA LEU A 54 -13.98 -8.82 11.68
C LEU A 54 -15.16 -9.24 10.80
N MET A 55 -14.89 -9.97 9.71
CA MET A 55 -15.95 -10.47 8.81
C MET A 55 -16.88 -11.46 9.52
N LYS A 56 -16.36 -12.34 10.39
CA LYS A 56 -17.15 -13.23 11.23
C LYS A 56 -18.07 -12.44 12.16
N LEU A 57 -17.53 -11.45 12.87
CA LEU A 57 -18.31 -10.58 13.78
C LEU A 57 -19.42 -9.82 13.02
N ALA A 58 -19.11 -9.32 11.80
CA ALA A 58 -20.09 -8.65 10.95
C ALA A 58 -21.18 -9.60 10.46
N ALA A 59 -20.83 -10.85 10.09
CA ALA A 59 -21.77 -11.87 9.63
C ALA A 59 -22.70 -12.36 10.78
N GLU A 60 -22.19 -12.55 11.99
CA GLU A 60 -22.97 -12.90 13.17
C GLU A 60 -24.07 -11.87 13.50
N ARG A 61 -23.81 -10.60 13.20
CA ARG A 61 -24.80 -9.52 13.32
C ARG A 61 -25.80 -9.49 12.16
N GLY A 62 -25.66 -10.38 11.16
CA GLY A 62 -26.52 -10.45 9.96
C GLY A 62 -26.40 -9.22 9.05
N GLY A 63 -25.30 -8.50 9.13
CA GLY A 63 -25.09 -7.22 8.45
C GLY A 63 -24.43 -7.29 7.08
N ILE A 64 -23.85 -8.44 6.66
CA ILE A 64 -23.12 -8.56 5.39
C ILE A 64 -23.58 -9.71 4.52
N GLU A 65 -23.73 -9.45 3.22
CA GLU A 65 -24.05 -10.43 2.20
C GLU A 65 -23.09 -10.27 1.00
N PHE A 66 -22.77 -11.41 0.34
CA PHE A 66 -21.94 -11.43 -0.87
C PHE A 66 -22.76 -12.04 -2.02
N THR A 67 -22.85 -11.36 -3.15
CA THR A 67 -23.70 -11.80 -4.27
C THR A 67 -23.13 -11.40 -5.63
N THR A 68 -23.63 -12.07 -6.67
CA THR A 68 -23.44 -11.64 -8.07
C THR A 68 -24.66 -10.88 -8.61
N GLU A 69 -25.72 -10.75 -7.81
CA GLU A 69 -27.00 -10.12 -8.17
C GLU A 69 -26.88 -8.59 -8.16
N PHE A 70 -26.43 -8.01 -9.27
CA PHE A 70 -26.15 -6.58 -9.37
C PHE A 70 -27.40 -5.71 -9.27
N GLY A 71 -28.38 -5.93 -10.16
CA GLY A 71 -29.60 -5.10 -10.26
C GLY A 71 -30.40 -5.03 -8.95
N PRO A 72 -30.81 -6.17 -8.35
CA PRO A 72 -31.53 -6.18 -7.09
C PRO A 72 -30.77 -5.51 -5.94
N SER A 73 -29.45 -5.64 -5.90
CA SER A 73 -28.61 -5.02 -4.87
C SER A 73 -28.61 -3.50 -4.97
N VAL A 74 -28.50 -2.95 -6.18
CA VAL A 74 -28.55 -1.50 -6.41
C VAL A 74 -29.95 -0.95 -6.16
N ALA A 75 -31.00 -1.61 -6.64
CA ALA A 75 -32.38 -1.18 -6.40
C ALA A 75 -32.75 -1.19 -4.91
N GLY A 76 -32.19 -2.13 -4.14
CA GLY A 76 -32.51 -2.33 -2.72
C GLY A 76 -31.81 -1.39 -1.74
N CYS A 77 -30.78 -0.64 -2.14
CA CYS A 77 -29.93 0.12 -1.21
C CYS A 77 -30.26 1.61 -1.12
N ASP A 78 -29.65 2.30 -0.19
CA ASP A 78 -29.69 3.75 0.01
C ASP A 78 -28.41 4.40 -0.57
N VAL A 79 -27.26 3.72 -0.40
CA VAL A 79 -25.93 4.16 -0.86
C VAL A 79 -25.27 3.05 -1.65
N VAL A 80 -24.70 3.38 -2.80
CA VAL A 80 -23.90 2.47 -3.64
C VAL A 80 -22.46 2.94 -3.66
N PHE A 81 -21.54 2.10 -3.23
CA PHE A 81 -20.10 2.34 -3.39
C PHE A 81 -19.58 1.65 -4.65
N ILE A 82 -18.84 2.39 -5.47
CA ILE A 82 -18.05 1.82 -6.57
C ILE A 82 -16.63 1.65 -6.06
N ALA A 83 -16.22 0.38 -5.86
CA ALA A 83 -14.90 -0.02 -5.34
C ALA A 83 -14.21 -0.98 -6.32
N VAL A 84 -14.29 -0.70 -7.61
CA VAL A 84 -13.69 -1.51 -8.68
C VAL A 84 -12.23 -1.11 -8.93
N GLY A 85 -11.44 -2.01 -9.50
CA GLY A 85 -10.06 -1.75 -9.86
C GLY A 85 -9.92 -0.75 -11.02
N THR A 86 -8.90 0.10 -10.95
CA THR A 86 -8.49 1.04 -11.99
C THR A 86 -7.02 0.82 -12.35
N PRO A 87 -6.66 -0.33 -12.97
CA PRO A 87 -5.28 -0.63 -13.31
C PRO A 87 -4.73 0.39 -14.32
N PRO A 88 -3.41 0.65 -14.33
CA PRO A 88 -2.84 1.56 -15.31
C PRO A 88 -2.83 0.93 -16.71
N LEU A 89 -3.06 1.76 -17.71
CA LEU A 89 -2.76 1.46 -19.12
C LEU A 89 -1.26 1.63 -19.39
N PRO A 90 -0.72 1.12 -20.52
CA PRO A 90 0.68 1.34 -20.91
C PRO A 90 1.05 2.82 -21.07
N SER A 91 0.07 3.69 -21.33
CA SER A 91 0.21 5.16 -21.39
C SER A 91 0.42 5.81 -20.01
N GLY A 92 0.14 5.10 -18.91
CA GLY A 92 0.08 5.65 -17.57
C GLY A 92 -1.31 6.13 -17.14
N GLU A 93 -2.27 6.19 -18.07
CA GLU A 93 -3.69 6.49 -17.77
C GLU A 93 -4.32 5.40 -16.89
N ALA A 94 -5.32 5.78 -16.10
CA ALA A 94 -6.15 4.79 -15.41
C ALA A 94 -7.12 4.11 -16.39
N ASN A 95 -7.17 2.79 -16.38
CA ASN A 95 -8.19 2.04 -17.13
C ASN A 95 -9.54 2.13 -16.40
N LEU A 96 -10.49 2.81 -16.97
CA LEU A 96 -11.81 3.07 -16.39
C LEU A 96 -12.90 2.08 -16.84
N VAL A 97 -12.59 1.07 -17.64
CA VAL A 97 -13.57 0.11 -18.18
C VAL A 97 -14.47 -0.50 -17.10
N TYR A 98 -13.91 -0.86 -15.94
CA TYR A 98 -14.72 -1.41 -14.84
C TYR A 98 -15.59 -0.35 -14.15
N LEU A 99 -15.09 0.89 -14.04
CA LEU A 99 -15.83 2.03 -13.50
C LEU A 99 -17.03 2.36 -14.39
N GLU A 100 -16.79 2.45 -15.70
CA GLU A 100 -17.82 2.73 -16.69
C GLU A 100 -18.91 1.65 -16.71
N ALA A 101 -18.49 0.38 -16.70
CA ALA A 101 -19.42 -0.74 -16.64
C ALA A 101 -20.29 -0.71 -15.37
N ALA A 102 -19.69 -0.40 -14.22
CA ALA A 102 -20.42 -0.25 -12.95
C ALA A 102 -21.40 0.93 -13.02
N ALA A 103 -20.98 2.10 -13.53
CA ALA A 103 -21.83 3.28 -13.65
C ALA A 103 -23.05 3.03 -14.58
N ARG A 104 -22.84 2.45 -15.77
CA ARG A 104 -23.93 2.07 -16.69
C ARG A 104 -24.88 1.04 -16.07
N GLY A 105 -24.31 0.04 -15.37
CA GLY A 105 -25.10 -0.97 -14.65
C GLY A 105 -25.95 -0.36 -13.54
N ILE A 106 -25.42 0.60 -12.80
CA ILE A 106 -26.17 1.36 -11.78
C ILE A 106 -27.31 2.09 -12.44
N GLY A 107 -27.07 2.88 -13.50
CA GLY A 107 -28.12 3.61 -14.21
C GLY A 107 -29.27 2.72 -14.67
N ALA A 108 -28.95 1.53 -15.20
CA ALA A 108 -29.96 0.56 -15.64
C ALA A 108 -30.78 -0.07 -14.49
N ALA A 109 -30.22 -0.10 -13.27
CA ALA A 109 -30.82 -0.73 -12.09
C ALA A 109 -31.54 0.25 -11.16
N LEU A 110 -31.35 1.56 -11.32
CA LEU A 110 -32.04 2.59 -10.53
C LEU A 110 -33.54 2.61 -10.85
N ASP A 111 -34.33 2.85 -9.83
CA ASP A 111 -35.78 3.05 -9.91
C ASP A 111 -36.22 4.33 -9.14
N SER A 112 -37.48 4.69 -9.30
CA SER A 112 -38.06 5.89 -8.67
C SER A 112 -38.49 5.70 -7.22
N SER A 113 -38.28 4.49 -6.61
CA SER A 113 -38.74 4.18 -5.25
C SER A 113 -38.06 5.04 -4.18
N ARG A 114 -36.83 5.49 -4.42
CA ARG A 114 -36.05 6.35 -3.52
C ARG A 114 -34.90 7.01 -4.25
N ARG A 115 -34.38 8.08 -3.69
CA ARG A 115 -33.09 8.65 -4.10
C ARG A 115 -31.94 7.74 -3.67
N ARG A 116 -30.91 7.60 -4.51
CA ARG A 116 -29.65 6.88 -4.20
C ARG A 116 -28.48 7.84 -4.23
N VAL A 117 -27.53 7.62 -3.33
CA VAL A 117 -26.22 8.26 -3.40
C VAL A 117 -25.23 7.24 -3.97
N VAL A 118 -24.60 7.58 -5.09
CA VAL A 118 -23.56 6.75 -5.71
C VAL A 118 -22.20 7.33 -5.35
N VAL A 119 -21.39 6.55 -4.66
CA VAL A 119 -20.13 6.99 -4.08
C VAL A 119 -18.96 6.37 -4.82
N ASN A 120 -18.14 7.17 -5.44
CA ASN A 120 -16.89 6.74 -6.03
C ASN A 120 -15.84 6.55 -4.94
N LYS A 121 -15.52 5.29 -4.62
CA LYS A 121 -14.49 4.90 -3.65
C LYS A 121 -13.20 4.49 -4.32
N SER A 122 -13.25 4.05 -5.56
CA SER A 122 -12.08 3.73 -6.39
C SER A 122 -11.20 4.96 -6.55
N THR A 123 -9.89 4.76 -6.59
CA THR A 123 -8.95 5.83 -6.96
C THR A 123 -9.05 6.06 -8.48
N VAL A 124 -9.55 7.22 -8.85
CA VAL A 124 -9.92 7.57 -10.22
C VAL A 124 -9.35 8.93 -10.62
N PRO A 125 -9.07 9.19 -11.92
CA PRO A 125 -8.65 10.51 -12.41
C PRO A 125 -9.62 11.62 -12.02
N VAL A 126 -9.08 12.82 -11.93
CA VAL A 126 -9.86 14.04 -11.65
C VAL A 126 -10.92 14.23 -12.73
N GLY A 127 -12.18 14.45 -12.31
CA GLY A 127 -13.34 14.56 -13.20
C GLY A 127 -14.11 13.25 -13.40
N SER A 128 -13.67 12.13 -12.82
CA SER A 128 -14.35 10.84 -12.94
C SER A 128 -15.73 10.83 -12.27
N GLY A 129 -15.97 11.63 -11.25
CA GLY A 129 -17.30 11.79 -10.64
C GLY A 129 -18.32 12.31 -11.65
N ASN A 130 -17.96 13.31 -12.45
CA ASN A 130 -18.79 13.83 -13.53
C ASN A 130 -19.03 12.79 -14.64
N LEU A 131 -18.00 12.01 -14.99
CA LEU A 131 -18.12 10.90 -15.93
C LEU A 131 -19.12 9.85 -15.41
N VAL A 132 -18.98 9.44 -14.16
CA VAL A 132 -19.90 8.48 -13.51
C VAL A 132 -21.32 9.00 -13.54
N GLU A 133 -21.55 10.28 -13.23
CA GLU A 133 -22.88 10.89 -13.29
C GLU A 133 -23.47 10.83 -14.72
N ALA A 134 -22.67 11.20 -15.71
CA ALA A 134 -23.13 11.15 -17.11
C ALA A 134 -23.52 9.74 -17.55
N LEU A 135 -22.68 8.74 -17.24
CA LEU A 135 -22.91 7.34 -17.58
C LEU A 135 -24.14 6.75 -16.86
N ILE A 136 -24.39 7.13 -15.61
CA ILE A 136 -25.60 6.74 -14.89
C ILE A 136 -26.81 7.36 -15.57
N ARG A 137 -26.77 8.65 -15.91
CA ARG A 137 -27.88 9.36 -16.61
C ARG A 137 -28.21 8.72 -17.94
N GLU A 138 -27.24 8.27 -18.72
CA GLU A 138 -27.46 7.52 -19.97
C GLU A 138 -28.24 6.22 -19.76
N GLY A 139 -28.03 5.53 -18.62
CA GLY A 139 -28.68 4.26 -18.28
C GLY A 139 -30.07 4.42 -17.63
N VAL A 140 -30.40 5.59 -17.09
CA VAL A 140 -31.65 5.87 -16.41
C VAL A 140 -32.83 5.90 -17.40
N ARG A 141 -33.87 5.10 -17.11
CA ARG A 141 -35.03 4.94 -18.01
C ARG A 141 -36.13 5.97 -17.83
N ASP A 142 -36.12 6.67 -16.70
CA ASP A 142 -37.18 7.61 -16.32
C ASP A 142 -36.56 8.84 -15.65
N ALA A 143 -36.92 10.03 -16.16
CA ALA A 143 -36.43 11.31 -15.63
C ALA A 143 -36.84 11.59 -14.16
N SER A 144 -37.83 10.86 -13.62
CA SER A 144 -38.22 10.97 -12.21
C SER A 144 -37.25 10.29 -11.26
N ILE A 145 -36.34 9.45 -11.75
CA ILE A 145 -35.35 8.77 -10.94
C ILE A 145 -34.31 9.78 -10.40
N ARG A 146 -34.20 9.83 -9.07
CA ARG A 146 -33.28 10.75 -8.40
C ARG A 146 -32.07 10.00 -7.87
N PHE A 147 -30.90 10.49 -8.23
CA PHE A 147 -29.62 10.07 -7.67
C PHE A 147 -28.67 11.26 -7.56
N SER A 148 -27.64 11.10 -6.79
CA SER A 148 -26.48 12.01 -6.75
C SER A 148 -25.20 11.22 -6.74
N VAL A 149 -24.11 11.85 -7.19
CA VAL A 149 -22.78 11.25 -7.20
C VAL A 149 -21.92 11.94 -6.15
N ALA A 150 -21.13 11.16 -5.44
CA ALA A 150 -20.15 11.64 -4.49
C ALA A 150 -18.81 10.96 -4.71
N SER A 151 -17.73 11.59 -4.27
CA SER A 151 -16.40 11.02 -4.18
C SER A 151 -16.01 10.85 -2.71
N ASN A 152 -15.62 9.66 -2.33
CA ASN A 152 -15.11 9.34 -1.01
C ASN A 152 -13.84 8.49 -1.14
N PRO A 153 -12.72 9.13 -1.44
CA PRO A 153 -11.45 8.42 -1.62
C PRO A 153 -11.04 7.70 -0.35
N GLU A 154 -10.41 6.55 -0.51
CA GLU A 154 -9.83 5.77 0.57
C GLU A 154 -8.36 6.16 0.81
N PHE A 155 -7.89 5.98 2.03
CA PHE A 155 -6.50 6.18 2.43
C PHE A 155 -5.95 4.96 3.15
N LEU A 156 -6.40 3.77 2.73
CA LEU A 156 -6.05 2.49 3.32
C LEU A 156 -4.61 2.12 3.00
N ARG A 157 -3.96 1.51 3.98
CA ARG A 157 -2.65 0.87 3.81
C ARG A 157 -2.84 -0.64 3.94
N GLU A 158 -2.43 -1.39 2.94
CA GLU A 158 -2.42 -2.85 3.02
C GLU A 158 -1.66 -3.31 4.28
N GLY A 159 -2.19 -4.32 4.98
CA GLY A 159 -1.66 -4.76 6.27
C GLY A 159 -2.07 -3.92 7.49
N CYS A 160 -2.71 -2.77 7.28
CA CYS A 160 -3.25 -1.89 8.31
C CYS A 160 -4.65 -1.35 7.96
N ALA A 161 -5.30 -1.93 6.95
CA ALA A 161 -6.52 -1.38 6.38
C ALA A 161 -7.70 -1.35 7.35
N LEU A 162 -7.77 -2.28 8.30
CA LEU A 162 -8.80 -2.25 9.34
C LEU A 162 -8.63 -1.07 10.28
N ALA A 163 -7.40 -0.81 10.73
CA ALA A 163 -7.10 0.36 11.56
C ALA A 163 -7.40 1.65 10.80
N ASP A 164 -6.95 1.75 9.54
CA ASP A 164 -7.19 2.90 8.70
C ASP A 164 -8.69 3.11 8.37
N SER A 165 -9.51 2.03 8.38
CA SER A 165 -10.95 2.11 8.13
C SER A 165 -11.77 2.44 9.38
N LEU A 166 -11.40 1.90 10.56
CA LEU A 166 -12.15 2.09 11.80
C LEU A 166 -11.66 3.31 12.60
N TYR A 167 -10.40 3.68 12.40
CA TYR A 167 -9.74 4.80 13.08
C TYR A 167 -9.03 5.71 12.08
N PRO A 168 -9.74 6.21 11.04
CA PRO A 168 -9.10 7.02 10.00
C PRO A 168 -8.60 8.36 10.57
N GLU A 169 -7.49 8.85 10.05
CA GLU A 169 -6.98 10.20 10.39
C GLU A 169 -7.91 11.31 9.87
N ARG A 170 -8.68 11.02 8.81
CA ARG A 170 -9.70 11.90 8.23
C ARG A 170 -10.65 11.14 7.31
N ILE A 171 -11.83 11.70 7.09
CA ILE A 171 -12.78 11.27 6.07
C ILE A 171 -12.93 12.41 5.06
N VAL A 172 -12.79 12.13 3.75
CA VAL A 172 -12.98 13.11 2.68
C VAL A 172 -14.28 12.79 1.95
N LEU A 173 -15.18 13.76 1.88
CA LEU A 173 -16.48 13.66 1.22
C LEU A 173 -16.57 14.76 0.17
N GLY A 174 -16.63 14.38 -1.11
CA GLY A 174 -16.84 15.28 -2.22
C GLY A 174 -18.23 15.12 -2.79
N ALA A 175 -19.00 16.18 -2.85
CA ALA A 175 -20.31 16.21 -3.50
C ALA A 175 -20.68 17.66 -3.89
N GLU A 176 -21.58 17.79 -4.85
CA GLU A 176 -22.06 19.10 -5.31
C GLU A 176 -23.33 19.54 -4.54
N GLU A 177 -23.99 18.63 -3.82
CA GLU A 177 -25.26 18.88 -3.14
C GLU A 177 -25.12 18.63 -1.64
N ASP A 178 -25.55 19.57 -0.79
CA ASP A 178 -25.46 19.50 0.67
C ASP A 178 -26.20 18.29 1.26
N ASP A 179 -27.38 17.96 0.73
CA ASP A 179 -28.15 16.80 1.20
C ASP A 179 -27.48 15.46 0.88
N THR A 180 -26.60 15.41 -0.12
CA THR A 180 -25.72 14.26 -0.38
C THR A 180 -24.65 14.15 0.70
N LEU A 181 -24.05 15.26 1.10
CA LEU A 181 -23.09 15.30 2.22
C LEU A 181 -23.76 14.90 3.53
N ASP A 182 -25.03 15.33 3.78
CA ASP A 182 -25.81 14.93 4.96
C ASP A 182 -26.00 13.41 5.06
N ILE A 183 -26.35 12.76 3.94
CA ILE A 183 -26.49 11.30 3.89
C ILE A 183 -25.16 10.61 4.18
N LEU A 184 -24.06 11.11 3.64
CA LEU A 184 -22.74 10.55 3.89
C LEU A 184 -22.23 10.81 5.31
N ARG A 185 -22.51 11.97 5.90
CA ARG A 185 -22.25 12.23 7.33
C ARG A 185 -22.99 11.25 8.24
N GLU A 186 -24.25 10.99 7.93
CA GLU A 186 -25.04 10.02 8.68
C GLU A 186 -24.51 8.59 8.52
N LEU A 187 -24.08 8.21 7.30
CA LEU A 187 -23.42 6.91 7.05
C LEU A 187 -22.13 6.75 7.89
N TYR A 188 -21.30 7.79 7.93
CA TYR A 188 -20.01 7.77 8.63
C TYR A 188 -20.09 8.25 10.08
N ARG A 189 -21.27 8.61 10.59
CA ARG A 189 -21.46 9.11 11.96
C ARG A 189 -20.81 8.23 13.03
N PRO A 190 -20.93 6.88 13.01
CA PRO A 190 -20.26 6.04 13.99
C PRO A 190 -18.74 6.21 14.00
N LEU A 191 -18.11 6.41 12.82
CA LEU A 191 -16.68 6.67 12.69
C LEU A 191 -16.33 8.10 13.08
N ILE A 192 -17.11 9.08 12.64
CA ILE A 192 -16.87 10.50 12.94
C ILE A 192 -16.89 10.73 14.45
N GLU A 193 -17.91 10.20 15.13
CA GLU A 193 -18.08 10.36 16.57
C GLU A 193 -17.37 9.27 17.39
N GLN A 194 -16.73 8.30 16.73
CA GLN A 194 -16.10 7.15 17.36
C GLN A 194 -17.03 6.39 18.34
N ARG A 195 -18.31 6.30 17.98
CA ARG A 195 -19.38 5.66 18.77
C ARG A 195 -19.70 4.27 18.24
N PHE A 196 -18.79 3.35 18.44
CA PHE A 196 -18.96 1.90 18.18
C PHE A 196 -18.07 1.13 19.13
N ASP A 197 -18.40 -0.14 19.38
CA ASP A 197 -17.55 -1.02 20.19
C ASP A 197 -16.33 -1.46 19.37
N PRO A 198 -15.09 -1.19 19.82
CA PRO A 198 -13.89 -1.63 19.15
C PRO A 198 -13.86 -3.15 19.00
N PRO A 199 -13.33 -3.69 17.89
CA PRO A 199 -13.05 -5.12 17.80
C PRO A 199 -12.06 -5.54 18.90
N PRO A 200 -12.23 -6.72 19.55
CA PRO A 200 -11.36 -7.13 20.65
C PRO A 200 -9.86 -7.19 20.29
N PHE A 201 -9.57 -7.51 19.04
CA PHE A 201 -8.20 -7.63 18.52
C PHE A 201 -7.65 -6.31 17.94
N LEU A 202 -8.47 -5.24 17.87
CA LEU A 202 -8.08 -3.94 17.32
C LEU A 202 -8.65 -2.82 18.20
N PRO A 203 -8.02 -2.53 19.35
CA PRO A 203 -8.49 -1.51 20.28
C PRO A 203 -8.41 -0.11 19.66
N ARG A 204 -9.33 0.76 20.11
CA ARG A 204 -9.31 2.17 19.69
C ARG A 204 -8.03 2.85 20.18
N PRO A 205 -7.34 3.64 19.34
CA PRO A 205 -6.20 4.45 19.77
C PRO A 205 -6.56 5.37 20.93
N SER A 206 -5.65 5.49 21.89
CA SER A 206 -5.87 6.37 23.07
C SER A 206 -6.09 7.80 22.62
N GLY A 207 -7.11 8.44 23.21
CA GLY A 207 -7.45 9.84 22.92
C GLY A 207 -8.25 10.06 21.63
N LEU A 208 -8.50 9.05 20.81
CA LEU A 208 -9.32 9.20 19.60
C LEU A 208 -10.81 9.22 19.99
N CYS A 209 -11.42 10.40 19.95
CA CYS A 209 -12.85 10.60 20.23
C CYS A 209 -13.62 11.21 19.06
N HIS A 210 -12.94 11.69 18.03
CA HIS A 210 -13.54 12.30 16.86
C HIS A 210 -12.61 12.19 15.65
N VAL A 211 -13.18 11.96 14.45
CA VAL A 211 -12.46 11.93 13.18
C VAL A 211 -12.86 13.17 12.37
N PRO A 212 -11.90 14.00 11.93
CA PRO A 212 -12.20 15.18 11.11
C PRO A 212 -12.77 14.77 9.74
N VAL A 213 -13.76 15.54 9.29
CA VAL A 213 -14.36 15.40 7.96
C VAL A 213 -13.94 16.58 7.09
N VAL A 214 -13.48 16.29 5.88
CA VAL A 214 -13.20 17.29 4.85
C VAL A 214 -14.32 17.21 3.82
N GLU A 215 -15.19 18.19 3.81
CA GLU A 215 -16.28 18.33 2.81
C GLU A 215 -15.84 19.28 1.71
N THR A 216 -16.04 18.84 0.46
CA THR A 216 -15.53 19.59 -0.69
C THR A 216 -16.25 19.18 -1.99
N SER A 217 -15.86 19.74 -3.15
CA SER A 217 -16.36 19.35 -4.45
C SER A 217 -15.87 17.93 -4.87
N LEU A 218 -16.55 17.32 -5.83
CA LEU A 218 -16.11 16.04 -6.43
C LEU A 218 -14.64 16.09 -6.87
N THR A 219 -14.31 17.10 -7.66
CA THR A 219 -12.98 17.30 -8.25
C THR A 219 -11.90 17.48 -7.18
N SER A 220 -12.18 18.23 -6.12
CA SER A 220 -11.23 18.44 -5.02
C SER A 220 -11.01 17.15 -4.22
N ALA A 221 -12.06 16.37 -3.95
CA ALA A 221 -11.95 15.08 -3.25
C ALA A 221 -11.06 14.08 -4.02
N GLU A 222 -11.26 13.98 -5.33
CA GLU A 222 -10.44 13.15 -6.22
C GLU A 222 -8.97 13.63 -6.22
N THR A 223 -8.75 14.94 -6.32
CA THR A 223 -7.41 15.53 -6.31
C THR A 223 -6.68 15.30 -4.98
N ILE A 224 -7.38 15.38 -3.84
CA ILE A 224 -6.82 15.13 -2.50
C ILE A 224 -6.18 13.74 -2.43
N LYS A 225 -6.82 12.72 -3.00
CA LYS A 225 -6.26 11.36 -3.01
C LYS A 225 -4.94 11.28 -3.77
N TYR A 226 -4.93 11.78 -5.01
CA TYR A 226 -3.72 11.77 -5.84
C TYR A 226 -2.61 12.61 -5.24
N ALA A 227 -2.93 13.82 -4.77
CA ALA A 227 -1.95 14.71 -4.15
C ALA A 227 -1.32 14.09 -2.89
N ALA A 228 -2.14 13.43 -2.05
CA ALA A 228 -1.64 12.76 -0.86
C ALA A 228 -0.65 11.64 -1.21
N ASN A 229 -1.01 10.75 -2.15
CA ASN A 229 -0.14 9.65 -2.56
C ASN A 229 1.12 10.15 -3.28
N ALA A 230 1.00 11.17 -4.13
CA ALA A 230 2.14 11.80 -4.81
C ALA A 230 3.11 12.45 -3.80
N PHE A 231 2.59 13.16 -2.80
CA PHE A 231 3.40 13.76 -1.75
C PHE A 231 4.15 12.71 -0.93
N LEU A 232 3.49 11.63 -0.53
CA LEU A 232 4.13 10.54 0.22
C LEU A 232 5.21 9.83 -0.61
N ALA A 233 4.95 9.57 -1.90
CA ALA A 233 5.94 9.02 -2.82
C ALA A 233 7.15 9.94 -2.98
N MET A 234 6.92 11.26 -3.13
CA MET A 234 7.96 12.28 -3.20
C MET A 234 8.77 12.35 -1.91
N LYS A 235 8.14 12.25 -0.74
CA LYS A 235 8.81 12.28 0.57
C LYS A 235 9.80 11.13 0.72
N ILE A 236 9.42 9.91 0.28
CA ILE A 236 10.33 8.77 0.23
C ILE A 236 11.44 9.00 -0.80
N GLY A 237 11.11 9.53 -1.98
CA GLY A 237 12.10 9.89 -3.01
C GLY A 237 13.14 10.87 -2.49
N PHE A 238 12.70 11.93 -1.79
CA PHE A 238 13.57 12.89 -1.13
C PHE A 238 14.48 12.21 -0.09
N ALA A 239 13.92 11.36 0.77
CA ALA A 239 14.71 10.61 1.76
C ALA A 239 15.81 9.76 1.10
N ASN A 240 15.48 9.09 -0.01
CA ASN A 240 16.43 8.30 -0.77
C ASN A 240 17.53 9.15 -1.41
N GLU A 241 17.18 10.30 -1.98
CA GLU A 241 18.14 11.23 -2.61
C GLU A 241 19.10 11.79 -1.56
N ILE A 242 18.60 12.24 -0.40
CA ILE A 242 19.43 12.69 0.73
C ILE A 242 20.34 11.58 1.23
N ALA A 243 19.83 10.35 1.38
CA ALA A 243 20.63 9.20 1.77
C ALA A 243 21.77 8.93 0.78
N ASN A 244 21.51 8.99 -0.53
CA ASN A 244 22.53 8.81 -1.56
C ASN A 244 23.60 9.92 -1.54
N ILE A 245 23.22 11.16 -1.18
CA ILE A 245 24.18 12.25 -0.94
C ILE A 245 25.02 11.96 0.31
N CYS A 246 24.37 11.58 1.41
CA CYS A 246 25.05 11.26 2.67
C CYS A 246 26.14 10.19 2.47
N GLU A 247 25.83 9.14 1.72
CA GLU A 247 26.79 8.05 1.44
C GLU A 247 28.04 8.57 0.71
N ARG A 248 27.92 9.57 -0.17
CA ARG A 248 29.02 10.16 -0.93
C ARG A 248 29.87 11.13 -0.10
N VAL A 249 29.25 11.84 0.84
CA VAL A 249 29.96 12.83 1.69
C VAL A 249 30.43 12.24 3.03
N GLY A 250 30.13 10.96 3.28
CA GLY A 250 30.53 10.27 4.51
C GLY A 250 29.64 10.56 5.72
N ALA A 251 28.41 11.07 5.50
CA ALA A 251 27.40 11.24 6.53
C ALA A 251 26.56 9.95 6.69
N ASP A 252 25.90 9.77 7.83
CA ASP A 252 24.89 8.73 8.01
C ASP A 252 23.51 9.28 7.66
N GLY A 253 22.95 8.78 6.54
CA GLY A 253 21.65 9.21 6.02
C GLY A 253 20.49 8.94 6.98
N THR A 254 20.55 7.87 7.80
CA THR A 254 19.52 7.59 8.82
C THR A 254 19.51 8.65 9.92
N GLN A 255 20.70 9.06 10.39
CA GLN A 255 20.79 10.12 11.40
C GLN A 255 20.33 11.47 10.85
N VAL A 256 20.69 11.78 9.59
CA VAL A 256 20.26 13.02 8.92
C VAL A 256 18.73 13.04 8.78
N LEU A 257 18.14 11.95 8.29
CA LEU A 257 16.69 11.85 8.11
C LEU A 257 15.93 11.85 9.44
N THR A 258 16.47 11.22 10.47
CA THR A 258 15.93 11.31 11.84
C THR A 258 16.00 12.76 12.34
N GLY A 259 17.13 13.44 12.16
CA GLY A 259 17.31 14.81 12.61
C GLY A 259 16.31 15.79 11.98
N ILE A 260 16.13 15.73 10.66
CA ILE A 260 15.13 16.58 9.98
C ILE A 260 13.69 16.18 10.31
N GLY A 261 13.44 14.89 10.57
CA GLY A 261 12.11 14.36 10.93
C GLY A 261 11.59 14.84 12.30
N LEU A 262 12.48 15.29 13.20
CA LEU A 262 12.10 15.90 14.47
C LEU A 262 11.49 17.29 14.33
N ASP A 263 11.69 17.96 13.19
CA ASP A 263 10.98 19.20 12.89
C ASP A 263 9.49 18.90 12.61
N SER A 264 8.59 19.44 13.45
CA SER A 264 7.15 19.21 13.32
C SER A 264 6.55 19.63 11.98
N ARG A 265 7.21 20.52 11.24
CA ARG A 265 6.83 20.94 9.88
C ARG A 265 7.11 19.85 8.84
N ILE A 266 8.03 18.94 9.12
CA ILE A 266 8.46 17.84 8.26
C ILE A 266 7.81 16.52 8.73
N GLY A 267 7.97 16.19 10.00
CA GLY A 267 7.52 14.97 10.64
C GLY A 267 8.29 13.71 10.20
N PRO A 268 8.41 12.67 11.04
CA PRO A 268 9.26 11.51 10.79
C PRO A 268 8.67 10.49 9.80
N LYS A 269 7.34 10.45 9.63
CA LYS A 269 6.68 9.46 8.77
C LYS A 269 7.11 9.61 7.30
N PHE A 270 7.36 8.48 6.62
CA PHE A 270 7.81 8.41 5.21
C PHE A 270 9.19 9.04 4.92
N LEU A 271 10.06 9.14 5.93
CA LEU A 271 11.45 9.60 5.80
C LEU A 271 12.49 8.46 5.90
N ASN A 272 12.09 7.23 5.72
CA ASN A 272 13.02 6.10 5.75
C ASN A 272 13.62 5.88 4.36
N ALA A 273 14.96 5.95 4.28
CA ALA A 273 15.68 5.61 3.06
C ALA A 273 15.75 4.09 2.86
N GLY A 274 15.67 3.67 1.61
CA GLY A 274 15.75 2.25 1.23
C GLY A 274 15.85 2.07 -0.29
N ILE A 275 15.48 0.90 -0.78
CA ILE A 275 15.53 0.53 -2.21
C ILE A 275 14.35 1.06 -3.04
N GLY A 276 13.67 2.07 -2.56
CA GLY A 276 12.48 2.64 -3.19
C GLY A 276 11.18 1.98 -2.73
N TRP A 277 10.09 2.60 -3.14
CA TRP A 277 8.73 2.14 -2.87
C TRP A 277 8.19 1.28 -4.03
N GLY A 278 7.24 0.43 -3.72
CA GLY A 278 6.46 -0.38 -4.64
C GLY A 278 4.98 -0.35 -4.29
N GLY A 279 4.27 -1.40 -4.67
CA GLY A 279 2.84 -1.54 -4.41
C GLY A 279 1.96 -0.94 -5.50
N SER A 280 0.67 -1.19 -5.37
CA SER A 280 -0.33 -0.87 -6.38
C SER A 280 -0.73 0.60 -6.49
N CYS A 281 -0.30 1.45 -5.53
CA CYS A 281 -0.85 2.81 -5.40
C CYS A 281 0.10 3.89 -5.90
N PHE A 282 1.30 4.04 -5.31
CA PHE A 282 2.14 5.22 -5.57
C PHE A 282 2.51 5.38 -7.03
N GLY A 283 3.04 4.32 -7.67
CA GLY A 283 3.45 4.39 -9.08
C GLY A 283 2.30 4.76 -10.00
N LYS A 284 1.18 4.06 -9.84
CA LYS A 284 -0.03 4.29 -10.62
C LYS A 284 -0.58 5.71 -10.43
N ASP A 285 -0.69 6.16 -9.18
CA ASP A 285 -1.33 7.44 -8.87
C ASP A 285 -0.47 8.62 -9.29
N VAL A 286 0.87 8.53 -9.13
CA VAL A 286 1.79 9.57 -9.63
C VAL A 286 1.75 9.64 -11.16
N GLN A 287 1.74 8.49 -11.86
CA GLN A 287 1.62 8.45 -13.33
C GLN A 287 0.30 9.03 -13.81
N SER A 288 -0.81 8.67 -13.16
CA SER A 288 -2.13 9.20 -13.50
C SER A 288 -2.22 10.71 -13.29
N LEU A 289 -1.63 11.23 -12.20
CA LEU A 289 -1.59 12.68 -11.95
C LEU A 289 -0.68 13.40 -12.95
N LEU A 290 0.43 12.78 -13.37
CA LEU A 290 1.28 13.31 -14.46
C LEU A 290 0.53 13.39 -15.77
N HIS A 291 -0.22 12.33 -16.10
CA HIS A 291 -1.04 12.30 -17.31
C HIS A 291 -2.08 13.41 -17.29
N THR A 292 -2.85 13.53 -16.20
CA THR A 292 -3.82 14.62 -16.01
C THR A 292 -3.16 16.00 -16.15
N ALA A 293 -2.00 16.22 -15.50
CA ALA A 293 -1.28 17.48 -15.63
C ALA A 293 -0.93 17.81 -17.09
N SER A 294 -0.47 16.82 -17.84
CA SER A 294 -0.13 16.94 -19.25
C SER A 294 -1.34 17.29 -20.14
N GLU A 295 -2.52 16.68 -19.89
CA GLU A 295 -3.77 16.99 -20.59
C GLU A 295 -4.17 18.45 -20.42
N TYR A 296 -3.89 19.03 -19.24
CA TYR A 296 -4.12 20.45 -18.97
C TYR A 296 -2.92 21.34 -19.30
N GLY A 297 -1.92 20.83 -20.03
CA GLY A 297 -0.77 21.60 -20.49
C GLY A 297 0.23 21.98 -19.40
N TYR A 298 0.23 21.29 -18.24
CA TYR A 298 1.14 21.55 -17.13
C TYR A 298 2.22 20.47 -16.99
N GLN A 299 3.49 20.87 -16.94
CA GLN A 299 4.61 19.97 -16.71
C GLN A 299 4.87 19.83 -15.20
N ALA A 300 4.53 18.68 -14.63
CA ALA A 300 4.67 18.40 -13.21
C ALA A 300 6.06 17.82 -12.86
N ARG A 301 7.09 18.66 -12.89
CA ARG A 301 8.52 18.29 -12.76
C ARG A 301 8.85 17.52 -11.49
N LEU A 302 8.23 17.84 -10.35
CA LEU A 302 8.46 17.12 -9.08
C LEU A 302 7.97 15.68 -9.14
N LEU A 303 6.87 15.42 -9.84
CA LEU A 303 6.33 14.09 -10.01
C LEU A 303 7.19 13.25 -10.96
N GLU A 304 7.67 13.85 -12.07
CA GLU A 304 8.63 13.22 -12.99
C GLU A 304 9.90 12.82 -12.24
N ALA A 305 10.49 13.75 -11.45
CA ALA A 305 11.67 13.48 -10.64
C ALA A 305 11.42 12.39 -9.60
N THR A 306 10.25 12.36 -8.96
CA THR A 306 9.88 11.33 -7.96
C THR A 306 9.92 9.93 -8.57
N LEU A 307 9.36 9.73 -9.76
CA LEU A 307 9.42 8.44 -10.46
C LEU A 307 10.85 8.07 -10.86
N ALA A 308 11.61 9.03 -11.39
CA ALA A 308 12.99 8.82 -11.82
C ALA A 308 13.89 8.40 -10.64
N VAL A 309 13.80 9.09 -9.50
CA VAL A 309 14.54 8.74 -8.28
C VAL A 309 14.18 7.35 -7.79
N ASN A 310 12.88 7.02 -7.74
CA ASN A 310 12.45 5.70 -7.31
C ASN A 310 12.97 4.57 -8.22
N HIS A 311 12.94 4.80 -9.53
CA HIS A 311 13.48 3.83 -10.49
C HIS A 311 15.00 3.63 -10.32
N ALA A 312 15.76 4.73 -10.17
CA ALA A 312 17.20 4.67 -9.97
C ALA A 312 17.57 3.95 -8.65
N GLN A 313 16.77 4.11 -7.62
CA GLN A 313 17.01 3.55 -6.28
C GLN A 313 17.08 2.00 -6.30
N ARG A 314 16.25 1.34 -7.11
CA ARG A 314 16.25 -0.12 -7.26
C ARG A 314 17.55 -0.64 -7.86
N GLN A 315 18.23 0.16 -8.68
CA GLN A 315 19.51 -0.23 -9.30
C GLN A 315 20.69 -0.23 -8.31
N LEU A 316 20.59 0.51 -7.20
CA LEU A 316 21.66 0.58 -6.21
C LEU A 316 21.99 -0.79 -5.61
N VAL A 317 21.02 -1.67 -5.44
CA VAL A 317 21.26 -3.03 -4.94
C VAL A 317 22.21 -3.79 -5.88
N ILE A 318 21.97 -3.69 -7.19
CA ILE A 318 22.80 -4.35 -8.20
C ILE A 318 24.22 -3.75 -8.19
N GLN A 319 24.35 -2.42 -8.10
CA GLN A 319 25.63 -1.74 -8.01
C GLN A 319 26.42 -2.18 -6.78
N LYS A 320 25.80 -2.16 -5.59
CA LYS A 320 26.44 -2.60 -4.34
C LYS A 320 26.87 -4.08 -4.41
N LEU A 321 26.06 -4.96 -5.03
CA LEU A 321 26.46 -6.36 -5.25
C LEU A 321 27.65 -6.46 -6.19
N GLN A 322 27.71 -5.66 -7.26
CA GLN A 322 28.85 -5.64 -8.19
C GLN A 322 30.11 -5.09 -7.54
N GLU A 323 30.01 -4.06 -6.70
CA GLU A 323 31.14 -3.53 -5.91
C GLU A 323 31.77 -4.60 -5.02
N LYS A 324 30.94 -5.48 -4.42
CA LYS A 324 31.38 -6.53 -3.50
C LYS A 324 31.82 -7.83 -4.18
N LEU A 325 31.13 -8.20 -5.27
CA LEU A 325 31.28 -9.50 -5.93
C LEU A 325 31.97 -9.42 -7.29
N PHE A 326 32.10 -8.21 -7.88
CA PHE A 326 32.57 -7.91 -9.22
C PHE A 326 31.73 -8.57 -10.33
N ILE A 327 31.67 -9.89 -10.38
CA ILE A 327 30.93 -10.67 -11.38
C ILE A 327 29.80 -11.41 -10.69
N LEU A 328 28.56 -11.18 -11.16
CA LEU A 328 27.36 -11.82 -10.60
C LEU A 328 27.04 -13.17 -11.29
N LYS A 329 27.53 -13.40 -12.53
CA LYS A 329 27.33 -14.66 -13.24
C LYS A 329 27.83 -15.86 -12.43
N GLY A 330 26.95 -16.84 -12.23
CA GLY A 330 27.25 -18.04 -11.45
C GLY A 330 27.23 -17.84 -9.92
N ARG A 331 27.00 -16.61 -9.43
CA ARG A 331 26.83 -16.37 -8.00
C ARG A 331 25.41 -16.74 -7.55
N THR A 332 25.27 -17.15 -6.30
CA THR A 332 23.96 -17.36 -5.66
C THR A 332 23.70 -16.20 -4.69
N ILE A 333 22.58 -15.53 -4.85
CA ILE A 333 22.18 -14.37 -4.05
C ILE A 333 20.87 -14.73 -3.33
N ALA A 334 20.81 -14.51 -2.02
CA ALA A 334 19.57 -14.64 -1.26
C ALA A 334 18.82 -13.30 -1.24
N LEU A 335 17.52 -13.32 -1.52
CA LEU A 335 16.62 -12.20 -1.30
C LEU A 335 15.71 -12.55 -0.14
N LEU A 336 15.75 -11.77 0.92
CA LEU A 336 14.87 -11.86 2.07
C LEU A 336 13.74 -10.83 1.92
N GLY A 337 12.54 -11.33 1.67
CA GLY A 337 11.35 -10.56 1.34
C GLY A 337 11.08 -10.51 -0.18
N LEU A 338 9.80 -10.70 -0.54
CA LEU A 338 9.27 -10.59 -1.91
C LEU A 338 8.19 -9.52 -2.02
N SER A 339 7.28 -9.44 -1.05
CA SER A 339 6.24 -8.42 -1.00
C SER A 339 6.85 -7.00 -0.97
N PHE A 340 6.11 -6.01 -1.47
CA PHE A 340 6.63 -4.64 -1.54
C PHE A 340 6.84 -3.99 -0.16
N LYS A 341 6.15 -4.50 0.87
CA LYS A 341 6.30 -4.12 2.28
C LYS A 341 5.82 -5.25 3.19
N PRO A 342 6.10 -5.21 4.51
CA PRO A 342 5.54 -6.18 5.47
C PRO A 342 4.01 -6.11 5.58
N GLY A 343 3.40 -7.22 6.06
CA GLY A 343 1.96 -7.30 6.35
C GLY A 343 1.07 -7.51 5.13
N THR A 344 1.62 -7.80 3.95
CA THR A 344 0.85 -8.08 2.72
C THR A 344 1.54 -9.15 1.87
N ASP A 345 0.78 -9.80 0.99
CA ASP A 345 1.26 -10.69 -0.06
C ASP A 345 1.37 -10.01 -1.44
N ASP A 346 1.15 -8.68 -1.50
CA ASP A 346 1.12 -7.91 -2.75
C ASP A 346 2.52 -7.76 -3.37
N LEU A 347 2.64 -8.21 -4.61
CA LEU A 347 3.85 -8.18 -5.41
C LEU A 347 3.85 -7.10 -6.51
N ARG A 348 2.76 -6.33 -6.63
CA ARG A 348 2.63 -5.31 -7.66
C ARG A 348 3.71 -4.24 -7.50
N ASP A 349 4.47 -4.00 -8.56
CA ASP A 349 5.62 -3.08 -8.57
C ASP A 349 6.61 -3.32 -7.41
N ALA A 350 6.70 -4.56 -6.89
CA ALA A 350 7.63 -4.88 -5.81
C ALA A 350 9.09 -4.78 -6.27
N PRO A 351 9.95 -4.04 -5.55
CA PRO A 351 11.38 -3.93 -5.87
C PRO A 351 12.08 -5.29 -5.96
N SER A 352 11.64 -6.27 -5.17
CA SER A 352 12.16 -7.64 -5.15
C SER A 352 12.13 -8.32 -6.51
N LEU A 353 11.02 -8.19 -7.24
CA LEU A 353 10.84 -8.82 -8.54
C LEU A 353 11.78 -8.22 -9.60
N GLN A 354 11.90 -6.90 -9.63
CA GLN A 354 12.82 -6.22 -10.56
C GLN A 354 14.29 -6.54 -10.26
N ILE A 355 14.66 -6.58 -8.98
CA ILE A 355 16.01 -6.96 -8.55
C ILE A 355 16.28 -8.42 -8.90
N ALA A 356 15.32 -9.33 -8.61
CA ALA A 356 15.45 -10.75 -8.94
C ALA A 356 15.60 -10.97 -10.46
N GLU A 357 14.75 -10.35 -11.26
CA GLU A 357 14.83 -10.42 -12.72
C GLU A 357 16.18 -9.94 -13.24
N ARG A 358 16.67 -8.79 -12.74
CA ARG A 358 17.96 -8.24 -13.13
C ARG A 358 19.12 -9.16 -12.76
N LEU A 359 19.10 -9.77 -11.57
CA LEU A 359 20.10 -10.75 -11.14
C LEU A 359 20.10 -11.99 -12.04
N LEU A 360 18.93 -12.52 -12.37
CA LEU A 360 18.79 -13.66 -13.29
C LEU A 360 19.31 -13.33 -14.70
N GLN A 361 19.00 -12.15 -15.24
CA GLN A 361 19.53 -11.66 -16.52
C GLN A 361 21.07 -11.56 -16.51
N MET A 362 21.66 -11.23 -15.37
CA MET A 362 23.12 -11.18 -15.19
C MET A 362 23.74 -12.57 -14.93
N GLY A 363 22.95 -13.64 -14.98
CA GLY A 363 23.39 -15.03 -14.81
C GLY A 363 23.63 -15.45 -13.37
N ALA A 364 23.09 -14.73 -12.39
CA ALA A 364 23.07 -15.16 -10.99
C ALA A 364 21.98 -16.21 -10.75
N ARG A 365 22.12 -16.99 -9.68
CA ARG A 365 21.07 -17.82 -9.11
C ARG A 365 20.46 -17.05 -7.93
N VAL A 366 19.14 -17.11 -7.78
CA VAL A 366 18.42 -16.32 -6.76
C VAL A 366 17.63 -17.26 -5.87
N ASN A 367 18.03 -17.33 -4.59
CA ASN A 367 17.27 -17.94 -3.52
C ASN A 367 16.32 -16.87 -2.94
N VAL A 368 15.08 -17.25 -2.63
CA VAL A 368 14.11 -16.32 -2.07
C VAL A 368 13.40 -16.92 -0.88
N TYR A 369 13.11 -16.06 0.09
CA TYR A 369 12.21 -16.37 1.19
C TYR A 369 11.37 -15.15 1.56
N ASP A 370 10.07 -15.37 1.71
CA ASP A 370 9.11 -14.39 2.22
C ASP A 370 8.07 -15.15 3.07
N PRO A 371 7.69 -14.63 4.25
CA PRO A 371 6.74 -15.34 5.13
C PRO A 371 5.37 -15.61 4.50
N ILE A 372 4.92 -14.75 3.58
CA ILE A 372 3.54 -14.73 3.07
C ILE A 372 3.47 -14.83 1.53
N ALA A 373 4.32 -14.11 0.81
CA ALA A 373 4.15 -13.86 -0.63
C ALA A 373 4.68 -14.96 -1.56
N MET A 374 5.32 -16.03 -1.05
CA MET A 374 5.99 -17.03 -1.90
C MET A 374 5.05 -17.77 -2.84
N GLU A 375 3.86 -18.18 -2.37
CA GLU A 375 2.91 -18.92 -3.21
C GLU A 375 2.28 -18.01 -4.28
N VAL A 376 2.00 -16.76 -3.93
CA VAL A 376 1.52 -15.75 -4.87
C VAL A 376 2.59 -15.50 -5.94
N CYS A 377 3.86 -15.41 -5.56
CA CYS A 377 4.98 -15.23 -6.49
C CYS A 377 5.10 -16.39 -7.47
N LYS A 378 5.02 -17.65 -7.01
CA LYS A 378 5.05 -18.84 -7.86
C LYS A 378 3.94 -18.84 -8.91
N GLN A 379 2.73 -18.43 -8.49
CA GLN A 379 1.54 -18.42 -9.36
C GLN A 379 1.57 -17.27 -10.38
N GLN A 380 1.94 -16.07 -9.95
CA GLN A 380 1.89 -14.88 -10.80
C GLN A 380 3.14 -14.70 -11.67
N HIS A 381 4.31 -15.21 -11.22
CA HIS A 381 5.59 -15.03 -11.90
C HIS A 381 6.31 -16.36 -12.19
N PRO A 382 5.65 -17.36 -12.81
CA PRO A 382 6.24 -18.69 -13.07
C PRO A 382 7.46 -18.66 -14.02
N ALA A 383 7.61 -17.57 -14.77
CA ALA A 383 8.76 -17.38 -15.68
C ALA A 383 10.05 -17.03 -14.93
N LEU A 384 9.97 -16.48 -13.71
CA LEU A 384 11.13 -16.19 -12.88
C LEU A 384 11.67 -17.49 -12.26
N LYS A 385 12.88 -17.87 -12.66
CA LYS A 385 13.54 -19.09 -12.16
C LYS A 385 14.16 -18.86 -10.78
N LEU A 386 13.30 -18.73 -9.76
CA LEU A 386 13.67 -18.52 -8.38
C LEU A 386 13.74 -19.84 -7.60
N SER A 387 14.68 -19.93 -6.66
CA SER A 387 14.77 -21.03 -5.70
C SER A 387 14.01 -20.62 -4.43
N PHE A 388 12.80 -21.13 -4.24
CA PHE A 388 11.97 -20.86 -3.06
C PHE A 388 12.44 -21.71 -1.87
N CYS A 389 12.89 -21.05 -0.81
CA CYS A 389 13.45 -21.66 0.39
C CYS A 389 12.39 -21.79 1.50
N ARG A 390 12.61 -22.71 2.45
CA ARG A 390 11.65 -23.02 3.52
C ARG A 390 11.71 -22.04 4.69
N SER A 391 12.85 -21.37 4.85
CA SER A 391 13.10 -20.39 5.91
C SER A 391 14.13 -19.37 5.45
N ALA A 392 14.27 -18.27 6.19
CA ALA A 392 15.33 -17.30 5.96
C ALA A 392 16.72 -17.91 6.07
N LEU A 393 16.96 -18.79 7.06
CA LEU A 393 18.24 -19.48 7.24
C LEU A 393 18.56 -20.47 6.10
N ASP A 394 17.53 -21.13 5.55
CA ASP A 394 17.67 -21.97 4.35
C ASP A 394 18.09 -21.12 3.14
N ALA A 395 17.43 -19.97 2.95
CA ALA A 395 17.71 -19.05 1.86
C ALA A 395 19.15 -18.52 1.85
N VAL A 396 19.73 -18.26 3.03
CA VAL A 396 21.08 -17.68 3.16
C VAL A 396 22.19 -18.73 3.16
N THR A 397 21.85 -20.02 3.14
CA THR A 397 22.85 -21.11 3.17
C THR A 397 23.62 -21.18 1.86
N ALA A 398 24.97 -21.20 1.94
CA ALA A 398 25.92 -21.30 0.80
C ALA A 398 25.78 -20.19 -0.26
N VAL A 399 25.23 -19.04 0.08
CA VAL A 399 25.08 -17.89 -0.83
C VAL A 399 26.29 -16.97 -0.81
N HIS A 400 26.46 -16.19 -1.89
CA HIS A 400 27.57 -15.25 -2.03
C HIS A 400 27.23 -13.85 -1.54
N ALA A 401 25.94 -13.54 -1.36
CA ALA A 401 25.44 -12.36 -0.66
C ALA A 401 23.99 -12.56 -0.23
N VAL A 402 23.61 -11.86 0.80
CA VAL A 402 22.23 -11.73 1.29
C VAL A 402 21.76 -10.30 1.02
N VAL A 403 20.56 -10.16 0.50
CA VAL A 403 19.92 -8.85 0.29
C VAL A 403 18.61 -8.83 1.06
N LEU A 404 18.46 -7.90 2.00
CA LEU A 404 17.19 -7.62 2.64
C LEU A 404 16.38 -6.67 1.75
N ILE A 405 15.23 -7.15 1.30
CA ILE A 405 14.30 -6.40 0.42
C ILE A 405 13.11 -5.87 1.19
N THR A 406 12.50 -6.72 2.04
CA THR A 406 11.30 -6.37 2.80
C THR A 406 11.57 -6.63 4.27
N GLU A 407 11.31 -5.63 5.08
CA GLU A 407 11.63 -5.59 6.51
C GLU A 407 10.59 -6.33 7.37
N TRP A 408 10.36 -7.62 7.10
CA TRP A 408 9.50 -8.44 7.92
C TRP A 408 10.03 -8.56 9.35
N GLU A 409 9.14 -8.46 10.34
CA GLU A 409 9.54 -8.57 11.77
C GLU A 409 10.19 -9.92 12.09
N GLU A 410 9.85 -10.98 11.36
CA GLU A 410 10.51 -12.28 11.46
C GLU A 410 12.03 -12.17 11.28
N PHE A 411 12.49 -11.30 10.37
CA PHE A 411 13.92 -11.14 10.09
C PHE A 411 14.68 -10.39 11.20
N ARG A 412 13.98 -9.67 12.08
CA ARG A 412 14.62 -9.03 13.25
C ARG A 412 15.19 -10.05 14.23
N ASN A 413 14.56 -11.22 14.28
CA ASN A 413 14.97 -12.32 15.17
C ASN A 413 16.03 -13.24 14.56
N LEU A 414 16.56 -12.93 13.37
CA LEU A 414 17.65 -13.70 12.77
C LEU A 414 18.94 -13.51 13.56
N ASP A 415 19.56 -14.63 13.93
CA ASP A 415 20.94 -14.60 14.45
C ASP A 415 21.89 -14.27 13.28
N LEU A 416 22.39 -13.03 13.26
CA LEU A 416 23.29 -12.57 12.22
C LEU A 416 24.62 -13.33 12.21
N THR A 417 25.06 -13.90 13.36
CA THR A 417 26.25 -14.75 13.44
C THR A 417 26.02 -16.07 12.68
N GLU A 418 24.82 -16.64 12.84
CA GLU A 418 24.44 -17.85 12.09
C GLU A 418 24.30 -17.55 10.59
N VAL A 419 23.75 -16.40 10.21
CA VAL A 419 23.68 -15.95 8.81
C VAL A 419 25.09 -15.85 8.21
N ALA A 420 26.02 -15.23 8.92
CA ALA A 420 27.41 -15.11 8.47
C ALA A 420 28.11 -16.46 8.33
N ALA A 421 27.89 -17.38 9.27
CA ALA A 421 28.49 -18.72 9.27
C ALA A 421 27.94 -19.61 8.15
N ARG A 422 26.65 -19.45 7.77
CA ARG A 422 26.02 -20.26 6.70
C ARG A 422 26.31 -19.76 5.29
N ALA A 423 26.56 -18.46 5.13
CA ALA A 423 26.85 -17.88 3.83
C ALA A 423 28.26 -18.29 3.32
N ALA A 424 28.37 -18.58 2.03
CA ALA A 424 29.68 -18.82 1.41
C ALA A 424 30.54 -17.54 1.38
N ARG A 425 29.90 -16.37 1.34
CA ARG A 425 30.48 -15.06 1.58
C ARG A 425 29.55 -14.26 2.50
N PRO A 426 30.03 -13.75 3.64
CA PRO A 426 29.18 -13.08 4.63
C PRO A 426 28.92 -11.61 4.22
N ILE A 427 28.34 -11.40 3.04
CA ILE A 427 27.96 -10.07 2.52
C ILE A 427 26.49 -9.86 2.78
N LEU A 428 26.13 -8.73 3.43
CA LEU A 428 24.75 -8.30 3.67
C LEU A 428 24.52 -6.92 3.05
N ILE A 429 23.64 -6.87 2.04
CA ILE A 429 23.09 -5.62 1.51
C ILE A 429 21.73 -5.40 2.17
N ASP A 430 21.66 -4.44 3.06
CA ASP A 430 20.44 -4.09 3.78
C ASP A 430 19.69 -2.98 3.04
N GLY A 431 18.73 -3.38 2.23
CA GLY A 431 17.93 -2.48 1.40
C GLY A 431 16.94 -1.61 2.17
N ARG A 432 16.78 -1.83 3.48
CA ARG A 432 15.81 -1.12 4.34
C ARG A 432 16.43 -0.45 5.55
N ASN A 433 17.76 -0.57 5.74
CA ASN A 433 18.47 -0.11 6.94
C ASN A 433 17.86 -0.70 8.23
N PHE A 434 17.43 -1.95 8.15
CA PHE A 434 16.67 -2.65 9.17
C PHE A 434 17.55 -3.16 10.30
N PHE A 435 18.78 -3.61 9.96
CA PHE A 435 19.74 -4.10 10.93
C PHE A 435 20.68 -2.99 11.41
N SER A 436 21.21 -3.16 12.65
CA SER A 436 22.30 -2.33 13.12
C SER A 436 23.59 -2.67 12.36
N PRO A 437 24.27 -1.67 11.76
CA PRO A 437 25.57 -1.90 11.13
C PRO A 437 26.60 -2.50 12.10
N GLU A 438 26.60 -2.06 13.36
CA GLU A 438 27.52 -2.52 14.40
C GLU A 438 27.25 -3.97 14.80
N GLU A 439 25.98 -4.39 14.86
CA GLU A 439 25.61 -5.78 15.14
C GLU A 439 25.98 -6.69 13.97
N ALA A 440 25.70 -6.27 12.75
CA ALA A 440 26.07 -7.00 11.55
C ALA A 440 27.60 -7.17 11.44
N PHE A 441 28.37 -6.11 11.74
CA PHE A 441 29.82 -6.16 11.76
C PHE A 441 30.36 -7.11 12.84
N ARG A 442 29.82 -7.03 14.08
CA ARG A 442 30.18 -7.96 15.17
C ARG A 442 29.87 -9.41 14.85
N ALA A 443 28.83 -9.67 14.08
CA ALA A 443 28.46 -10.99 13.57
C ALA A 443 29.38 -11.49 12.43
N GLY A 444 30.32 -10.67 11.95
CA GLY A 444 31.24 -11.02 10.86
C GLY A 444 30.69 -10.77 9.46
N LEU A 445 29.62 -9.99 9.34
CA LEU A 445 29.03 -9.63 8.03
C LEU A 445 29.72 -8.38 7.44
N ASP A 446 30.02 -8.44 6.15
CA ASP A 446 30.37 -7.27 5.34
C ASP A 446 29.09 -6.51 4.99
N TYR A 447 28.69 -5.56 5.85
CA TYR A 447 27.42 -4.86 5.80
C TYR A 447 27.48 -3.64 4.87
N SER A 448 26.39 -3.44 4.10
CA SER A 448 26.16 -2.25 3.32
C SER A 448 24.68 -1.88 3.35
N GLY A 449 24.34 -0.75 3.95
CA GLY A 449 22.99 -0.16 3.95
C GLY A 449 22.79 0.82 2.80
N ILE A 450 21.68 1.56 2.85
CA ILE A 450 21.35 2.64 1.92
C ILE A 450 21.62 3.99 2.60
N GLY A 451 22.52 4.79 2.02
CA GLY A 451 22.89 6.09 2.60
C GLY A 451 23.73 5.98 3.86
N ARG A 452 24.36 4.84 4.09
CA ARG A 452 25.26 4.60 5.20
C ARG A 452 26.65 4.25 4.70
N ALA A 453 27.70 4.77 5.34
CA ALA A 453 29.07 4.38 5.03
C ALA A 453 29.22 2.86 5.20
N THR A 454 29.86 2.21 4.25
CA THR A 454 30.15 0.78 4.33
C THR A 454 31.09 0.51 5.49
N LEU A 455 30.66 -0.28 6.46
CA LEU A 455 31.53 -0.85 7.50
C LEU A 455 32.09 -2.16 6.94
N GLY A 456 33.35 -2.15 6.54
CA GLY A 456 34.07 -3.34 6.12
C GLY A 456 35.24 -3.61 7.06
N ALA A 457 35.77 -4.83 7.04
CA ALA A 457 36.88 -5.32 7.89
C ALA A 457 38.19 -4.51 7.82
N ALA A 458 38.23 -3.41 7.04
CA ALA A 458 39.44 -2.61 6.79
C ALA A 458 39.42 -1.19 7.38
N LYS A 459 38.41 -0.77 8.14
CA LYS A 459 38.44 0.49 8.88
C LYS A 459 38.28 0.20 10.38
N GLU A 460 39.39 0.16 11.09
CA GLU A 460 39.39 0.29 12.54
C GLU A 460 38.58 1.51 12.95
N LEU A 461 37.57 1.29 13.79
CA LEU A 461 36.73 2.32 14.38
C LEU A 461 37.57 3.29 15.23
N THR A 462 38.22 4.26 14.60
CA THR A 462 38.74 5.43 15.30
C THR A 462 37.67 6.52 15.29
N GLY A 463 36.84 6.55 16.33
CA GLY A 463 35.90 7.63 16.55
C GLY A 463 34.52 7.16 17.01
N GLN A 464 34.25 7.41 18.26
CA GLN A 464 33.00 7.15 18.96
C GLN A 464 31.77 7.58 18.12
N SER A 465 30.95 6.61 17.66
CA SER A 465 29.60 6.90 17.21
C SER A 465 28.77 7.27 18.44
N ARG A 466 28.43 8.55 18.56
CA ARG A 466 27.42 8.98 19.53
C ARG A 466 26.07 8.63 18.92
N THR A 467 25.48 7.54 19.35
CA THR A 467 24.06 7.26 19.12
C THR A 467 23.25 8.37 19.78
N PRO A 468 22.32 9.05 19.09
CA PRO A 468 21.42 9.97 19.76
C PRO A 468 20.60 9.15 20.77
N THR A 469 20.76 9.42 22.04
CA THR A 469 19.88 8.86 23.08
C THR A 469 18.54 9.61 22.99
N LEU A 470 17.56 9.00 22.36
CA LEU A 470 16.17 9.42 22.49
C LEU A 470 15.70 9.07 23.91
N SER A 471 15.05 10.02 24.56
CA SER A 471 14.40 9.79 25.86
C SER A 471 13.29 8.75 25.70
N PRO A 472 12.98 7.94 26.72
CA PRO A 472 11.89 6.93 26.64
C PRO A 472 10.51 7.47 26.26
N ALA A 473 10.29 8.78 26.31
CA ALA A 473 9.06 9.44 25.90
C ALA A 473 8.89 9.54 24.36
N ASP A 474 9.97 9.33 23.58
CA ASP A 474 9.96 9.48 22.11
C ASP A 474 9.90 8.13 21.38
N ALA A 475 9.88 7.01 22.11
CA ALA A 475 9.89 5.66 21.55
C ALA A 475 8.56 5.23 20.89
N ASP A 476 7.45 5.89 21.20
CA ASP A 476 6.13 5.58 20.61
C ASP A 476 5.90 6.19 19.21
N LEU A 477 6.89 6.88 18.65
CA LEU A 477 6.77 7.55 17.34
C LEU A 477 7.31 6.74 16.15
N THR A 478 7.79 5.51 16.37
CA THR A 478 8.51 4.75 15.33
C THR A 478 7.74 3.59 14.69
N VAL A 479 6.43 3.47 14.88
CA VAL A 479 5.64 2.44 14.18
C VAL A 479 4.52 3.09 13.37
N ALA A 480 4.75 3.31 12.09
CA ALA A 480 3.78 3.22 10.97
C ALA A 480 4.45 3.57 9.65
#